data_93dc049139d557dd413d3d2d7593e2f6
#
_entry.id   93dc049139d557dd413d3d2d7593e2f6
#
_cell.length_a   1.000
_cell.length_b   1.000
_cell.length_c   1.000
_cell.angle_alpha   90.00
_cell.angle_beta   90.00
_cell.angle_gamma   90.00
#
_symmetry.space_group_name_H-M   'P 1'
#
loop_
_entity.id
_entity.type
_entity.pdbx_description
1 polymer ?
#
loop_
_entity_poly.entity_id
_entity_poly.type
_entity_poly.pdbx_seq_one_letter_code
_entity_poly.pdbx_strand_id
1 'polypeptide(L)'
;MNALLAVLFVLCWSSGFIGAKLGAGDAAPLTVLTWRFLPLAVALALAAALFGRARWRGLGSRAFGRQVTIGALSQTGYLLTVYQAIGLGVSTGTTALIDGTQPLVVAALAGPLLGQYVAPRQWWGLLLGVAGVMIVTAGDATSASGVSWWAYLVPFAGMLSLVAATFLESRSPTDTDPVVSMTVHCATSAVLFTALAACAGQVSPPPTASFWWSVAWLIALSTFGGYGLYWLVLRRSGVTRVNALMFLMAPVTAIWGAVMFGEPFGILTALGLLLGLGAVVLVFRAQPRGRGAGTVPTDEQSPEPEVVRGSARLRR
;
A
#
# COMPACT_ATOMS: atom_id res chain seq x y z
N MET A 1 3.81 18.88 -10.24
CA MET A 1 4.56 17.60 -10.05
C MET A 1 5.30 17.30 -11.33
N ASN A 2 6.60 17.04 -11.26
CA ASN A 2 7.37 16.69 -12.44
C ASN A 2 6.95 15.29 -12.93
N ALA A 3 6.74 15.12 -14.24
CA ALA A 3 6.36 13.83 -14.82
C ALA A 3 7.37 12.73 -14.44
N LEU A 4 8.65 13.07 -14.37
CA LEU A 4 9.73 12.18 -13.93
C LEU A 4 9.47 11.56 -12.54
N LEU A 5 9.02 12.36 -11.56
CA LEU A 5 8.73 11.88 -10.20
C LEU A 5 7.57 10.86 -10.20
N ALA A 6 6.54 11.09 -11.02
CA ALA A 6 5.42 10.16 -11.16
C ALA A 6 5.86 8.84 -11.79
N VAL A 7 6.65 8.90 -12.85
CA VAL A 7 7.17 7.72 -13.53
C VAL A 7 8.08 6.92 -12.60
N LEU A 8 9.02 7.57 -11.93
CA LEU A 8 9.93 6.90 -10.98
C LEU A 8 9.15 6.23 -9.83
N PHE A 9 8.11 6.90 -9.30
CA PHE A 9 7.28 6.31 -8.26
C PHE A 9 6.59 5.03 -8.74
N VAL A 10 5.93 5.08 -9.90
CA VAL A 10 5.24 3.91 -10.46
C VAL A 10 6.23 2.77 -10.73
N LEU A 11 7.37 3.06 -11.34
CA LEU A 11 8.41 2.07 -11.60
C LEU A 11 8.98 1.46 -10.31
N CYS A 12 9.37 2.28 -9.34
CA CYS A 12 9.92 1.79 -8.07
C CYS A 12 8.92 0.93 -7.31
N TRP A 13 7.64 1.29 -7.30
CA TRP A 13 6.63 0.48 -6.64
C TRP A 13 6.37 -0.83 -7.40
N SER A 14 6.15 -0.76 -8.71
CA SER A 14 5.96 -1.95 -9.58
C SER A 14 7.14 -2.91 -9.51
N SER A 15 8.36 -2.41 -9.25
CA SER A 15 9.57 -3.21 -9.10
C SER A 15 9.48 -4.26 -7.98
N GLY A 16 8.53 -4.09 -7.04
CA GLY A 16 8.28 -5.07 -5.98
C GLY A 16 7.76 -6.41 -6.50
N PHE A 17 6.84 -6.38 -7.48
CA PHE A 17 6.33 -7.59 -8.14
C PHE A 17 7.40 -8.24 -9.02
N ILE A 18 8.17 -7.42 -9.72
CA ILE A 18 9.28 -7.89 -10.58
C ILE A 18 10.37 -8.55 -9.72
N GLY A 19 10.76 -7.92 -8.61
CA GLY A 19 11.74 -8.48 -7.68
C GLY A 19 11.25 -9.77 -6.99
N ALA A 20 9.94 -9.89 -6.71
CA ALA A 20 9.33 -11.12 -6.23
C ALA A 20 9.48 -12.25 -7.26
N LYS A 21 9.25 -11.97 -8.53
CA LYS A 21 9.42 -12.94 -9.64
C LYS A 21 10.88 -13.33 -9.83
N LEU A 22 11.81 -12.36 -9.77
CA LEU A 22 13.24 -12.64 -9.81
C LEU A 22 13.66 -13.59 -8.70
N GLY A 23 13.22 -13.32 -7.46
CA GLY A 23 13.55 -14.16 -6.30
C GLY A 23 12.91 -15.54 -6.33
N ALA A 24 11.70 -15.65 -6.92
CA ALA A 24 10.97 -16.92 -7.02
C ALA A 24 11.68 -17.98 -7.89
N GLY A 25 12.58 -17.56 -8.77
CA GLY A 25 13.41 -18.47 -9.57
C GLY A 25 14.51 -19.19 -8.77
N ASP A 26 14.94 -18.60 -7.65
CA ASP A 26 16.09 -19.06 -6.88
C ASP A 26 15.72 -19.63 -5.51
N ALA A 27 14.64 -19.15 -4.89
CA ALA A 27 14.30 -19.49 -3.51
C ALA A 27 12.80 -19.45 -3.24
N ALA A 28 12.40 -20.12 -2.17
CA ALA A 28 11.03 -20.04 -1.67
C ALA A 28 10.68 -18.61 -1.23
N PRO A 29 9.42 -18.19 -1.35
CA PRO A 29 8.96 -16.84 -0.98
C PRO A 29 9.36 -16.41 0.43
N LEU A 30 9.31 -17.32 1.42
CA LEU A 30 9.70 -17.02 2.79
C LEU A 30 11.20 -16.70 2.91
N THR A 31 12.06 -17.39 2.15
CA THR A 31 13.50 -17.10 2.11
C THR A 31 13.74 -15.69 1.56
N VAL A 32 13.13 -15.34 0.42
CA VAL A 32 13.28 -14.01 -0.18
C VAL A 32 12.80 -12.92 0.77
N LEU A 33 11.64 -13.10 1.39
CA LEU A 33 11.05 -12.13 2.32
C LEU A 33 11.90 -12.00 3.60
N THR A 34 12.41 -13.09 4.16
CA THR A 34 13.29 -13.06 5.32
C THR A 34 14.53 -12.23 5.03
N TRP A 35 15.24 -12.51 3.93
CA TRP A 35 16.47 -11.80 3.59
C TRP A 35 16.24 -10.38 3.04
N ARG A 36 15.03 -10.05 2.60
CA ARG A 36 14.63 -8.69 2.31
C ARG A 36 14.44 -7.87 3.60
N PHE A 37 13.71 -8.43 4.60
CA PHE A 37 13.29 -7.65 5.76
C PHE A 37 14.29 -7.67 6.91
N LEU A 38 15.08 -8.73 7.07
CA LEU A 38 16.05 -8.85 8.18
C LEU A 38 17.10 -7.73 8.14
N PRO A 39 17.86 -7.52 7.05
CA PRO A 39 18.85 -6.44 7.00
C PRO A 39 18.19 -5.04 7.07
N LEU A 40 17.00 -4.90 6.51
CA LEU A 40 16.25 -3.65 6.56
C LEU A 40 15.81 -3.31 7.99
N ALA A 41 15.29 -4.28 8.74
CA ALA A 41 14.90 -4.11 10.14
C ALA A 41 16.09 -3.76 11.02
N VAL A 42 17.24 -4.45 10.80
CA VAL A 42 18.49 -4.12 11.51
C VAL A 42 18.94 -2.69 11.20
N ALA A 43 18.97 -2.30 9.94
CA ALA A 43 19.38 -0.94 9.54
C ALA A 43 18.45 0.13 10.15
N LEU A 44 17.13 -0.08 10.10
CA LEU A 44 16.16 0.85 10.68
C LEU A 44 16.24 0.89 12.21
N ALA A 45 16.44 -0.24 12.87
CA ALA A 45 16.62 -0.30 14.32
C ALA A 45 17.91 0.43 14.77
N LEU A 46 19.00 0.26 14.05
CA LEU A 46 20.26 1.00 14.30
C LEU A 46 20.07 2.49 14.06
N ALA A 47 19.45 2.90 12.97
CA ALA A 47 19.14 4.30 12.69
C ALA A 47 18.24 4.90 13.77
N ALA A 48 17.24 4.17 14.24
CA ALA A 48 16.38 4.59 15.34
C ALA A 48 17.14 4.73 16.66
N ALA A 49 18.05 3.81 16.96
CA ALA A 49 18.86 3.87 18.19
C ALA A 49 19.86 5.02 18.18
N LEU A 50 20.46 5.32 17.03
CA LEU A 50 21.50 6.36 16.89
C LEU A 50 20.91 7.76 16.74
N PHE A 51 19.85 7.91 15.95
CA PHE A 51 19.34 9.22 15.54
C PHE A 51 17.89 9.50 15.94
N GLY A 52 17.18 8.50 16.48
CA GLY A 52 15.73 8.54 16.58
C GLY A 52 15.13 8.49 17.98
N ARG A 53 15.91 8.40 19.05
CA ARG A 53 15.40 8.16 20.43
C ARG A 53 14.27 9.13 20.85
N ALA A 54 14.31 10.37 20.41
CA ALA A 54 13.28 11.35 20.73
C ALA A 54 11.91 11.03 20.08
N ARG A 55 11.91 10.39 18.92
CA ARG A 55 10.69 10.02 18.15
C ARG A 55 9.92 8.87 18.78
N TRP A 56 10.58 8.05 19.61
CA TRP A 56 9.97 6.92 20.32
C TRP A 56 9.32 7.34 21.64
N ARG A 57 9.57 8.59 22.09
CA ARG A 57 8.98 9.12 23.32
C ARG A 57 7.48 9.32 23.11
N GLY A 58 6.69 8.68 23.97
CA GLY A 58 5.22 8.76 23.90
C GLY A 58 4.54 7.62 23.15
N LEU A 59 5.28 6.68 22.56
CA LEU A 59 4.68 5.47 21.98
C LEU A 59 4.22 4.52 23.10
N GLY A 60 2.94 4.63 23.49
CA GLY A 60 2.35 3.74 24.50
C GLY A 60 2.18 2.31 23.99
N SER A 61 2.08 1.33 24.90
CA SER A 61 1.97 -0.10 24.58
C SER A 61 0.80 -0.42 23.64
N ARG A 62 -0.33 0.26 23.79
CA ARG A 62 -1.50 0.10 22.91
C ARG A 62 -1.23 0.58 21.49
N ALA A 63 -0.57 1.73 21.33
CA ALA A 63 -0.16 2.27 20.04
C ALA A 63 0.88 1.35 19.38
N PHE A 64 1.86 0.87 20.15
CA PHE A 64 2.85 -0.11 19.67
C PHE A 64 2.19 -1.40 19.18
N GLY A 65 1.34 -2.03 20.00
CA GLY A 65 0.62 -3.24 19.61
C GLY A 65 -0.22 -3.07 18.34
N ARG A 66 -0.84 -1.89 18.19
CA ARG A 66 -1.58 -1.56 16.96
C ARG A 66 -0.65 -1.46 15.75
N GLN A 67 0.50 -0.81 15.86
CA GLN A 67 1.48 -0.74 14.76
C GLN A 67 2.02 -2.13 14.40
N VAL A 68 2.25 -3.01 15.38
CA VAL A 68 2.59 -4.41 15.15
C VAL A 68 1.49 -5.12 14.34
N THR A 69 0.23 -4.96 14.72
CA THR A 69 -0.90 -5.58 13.98
C THR A 69 -1.02 -5.02 12.56
N ILE A 70 -0.87 -3.71 12.37
CA ILE A 70 -0.88 -3.09 11.04
C ILE A 70 0.29 -3.62 10.21
N GLY A 71 1.50 -3.70 10.77
CA GLY A 71 2.66 -4.26 10.10
C GLY A 71 2.49 -5.74 9.72
N ALA A 72 1.91 -6.54 10.61
CA ALA A 72 1.60 -7.94 10.34
C ALA A 72 0.60 -8.10 9.17
N LEU A 73 -0.40 -7.23 9.10
CA LEU A 73 -1.40 -7.28 8.02
C LEU A 73 -0.86 -6.66 6.73
N SER A 74 -0.33 -5.42 6.78
CA SER A 74 0.03 -4.64 5.58
C SER A 74 1.33 -5.07 4.93
N GLN A 75 2.24 -5.68 5.66
CA GLN A 75 3.52 -6.17 5.12
C GLN A 75 3.59 -7.69 5.15
N THR A 76 3.41 -8.34 6.32
CA THR A 76 3.61 -9.79 6.39
C THR A 76 2.52 -10.54 5.63
N GLY A 77 1.25 -10.35 5.98
CA GLY A 77 0.13 -11.04 5.32
C GLY A 77 0.04 -10.71 3.83
N TYR A 78 0.14 -9.43 3.50
CA TYR A 78 0.09 -8.95 2.12
C TYR A 78 1.25 -9.48 1.28
N LEU A 79 2.50 -9.25 1.69
CA LEU A 79 3.65 -9.64 0.87
C LEU A 79 3.81 -11.16 0.78
N LEU A 80 3.52 -11.89 1.87
CA LEU A 80 3.58 -13.35 1.83
C LEU A 80 2.68 -13.92 0.74
N THR A 81 1.45 -13.45 0.68
CA THR A 81 0.47 -13.94 -0.31
C THR A 81 0.81 -13.51 -1.72
N VAL A 82 1.27 -12.27 -1.93
CA VAL A 82 1.75 -11.79 -3.23
C VAL A 82 2.92 -12.64 -3.73
N TYR A 83 3.91 -12.87 -2.89
CA TYR A 83 5.08 -13.67 -3.26
C TYR A 83 4.74 -15.14 -3.48
N GLN A 84 3.83 -15.69 -2.66
CA GLN A 84 3.34 -17.05 -2.87
C GLN A 84 2.59 -17.19 -4.18
N ALA A 85 1.72 -16.25 -4.54
CA ALA A 85 1.01 -16.28 -5.81
C ALA A 85 1.96 -16.29 -7.02
N ILE A 86 2.96 -15.40 -6.99
CA ILE A 86 3.99 -15.33 -8.04
C ILE A 86 4.84 -16.60 -8.06
N GLY A 87 5.20 -17.14 -6.89
CA GLY A 87 5.93 -18.41 -6.77
C GLY A 87 5.14 -19.63 -7.26
N LEU A 88 3.81 -19.58 -7.17
CA LEU A 88 2.89 -20.60 -7.72
C LEU A 88 2.67 -20.44 -9.23
N GLY A 89 3.23 -19.41 -9.85
CA GLY A 89 3.17 -19.21 -11.29
C GLY A 89 2.13 -18.20 -11.76
N VAL A 90 1.38 -17.55 -10.87
CA VAL A 90 0.49 -16.43 -11.24
C VAL A 90 1.34 -15.30 -11.78
N SER A 91 0.94 -14.69 -12.92
CA SER A 91 1.71 -13.62 -13.53
C SER A 91 1.80 -12.39 -12.62
N THR A 92 2.88 -11.64 -12.76
CA THR A 92 3.10 -10.40 -11.99
C THR A 92 2.04 -9.37 -12.31
N GLY A 93 1.59 -9.30 -13.56
CA GLY A 93 0.53 -8.40 -14.03
C GLY A 93 -0.84 -8.72 -13.41
N THR A 94 -1.23 -10.00 -13.38
CA THR A 94 -2.49 -10.46 -12.73
C THR A 94 -2.45 -10.17 -11.23
N THR A 95 -1.34 -10.49 -10.57
CA THR A 95 -1.17 -10.22 -9.13
C THR A 95 -1.26 -8.73 -8.82
N ALA A 96 -0.60 -7.88 -9.61
CA ALA A 96 -0.65 -6.43 -9.45
C ALA A 96 -2.03 -5.83 -9.75
N LEU A 97 -2.80 -6.41 -10.68
CA LEU A 97 -4.17 -5.96 -10.97
C LEU A 97 -5.12 -6.29 -9.82
N ILE A 98 -5.03 -7.49 -9.26
CA ILE A 98 -5.82 -7.89 -8.09
C ILE A 98 -5.53 -6.94 -6.92
N ASP A 99 -4.26 -6.67 -6.65
CA ASP A 99 -3.84 -5.70 -5.62
C ASP A 99 -4.37 -4.29 -5.93
N GLY A 100 -4.31 -3.86 -7.18
CA GLY A 100 -4.85 -2.58 -7.65
C GLY A 100 -6.35 -2.40 -7.43
N THR A 101 -7.12 -3.46 -7.14
CA THR A 101 -8.54 -3.34 -6.77
C THR A 101 -8.77 -2.97 -5.31
N GLN A 102 -7.74 -2.98 -4.46
CA GLN A 102 -7.82 -2.64 -3.04
C GLN A 102 -8.61 -1.35 -2.76
N PRO A 103 -8.37 -0.21 -3.43
CA PRO A 103 -9.11 1.00 -3.15
C PRO A 103 -10.60 0.93 -3.52
N LEU A 104 -10.96 0.09 -4.49
CA LEU A 104 -12.36 -0.16 -4.84
C LEU A 104 -13.07 -0.90 -3.71
N VAL A 105 -12.40 -1.92 -3.15
CA VAL A 105 -12.90 -2.70 -1.99
C VAL A 105 -12.99 -1.81 -0.75
N VAL A 106 -11.98 -0.99 -0.48
CA VAL A 106 -12.02 -0.01 0.62
C VAL A 106 -13.20 0.94 0.45
N ALA A 107 -13.42 1.49 -0.74
CA ALA A 107 -14.54 2.39 -1.02
C ALA A 107 -15.90 1.70 -0.83
N ALA A 108 -16.07 0.45 -1.26
CA ALA A 108 -17.30 -0.32 -1.07
C ALA A 108 -17.57 -0.64 0.40
N LEU A 109 -16.53 -0.98 1.17
CA LEU A 109 -16.64 -1.33 2.58
C LEU A 109 -16.71 -0.10 3.51
N ALA A 110 -16.39 1.10 3.04
CA ALA A 110 -16.47 2.34 3.82
C ALA A 110 -17.92 2.60 4.32
N GLY A 111 -18.94 2.22 3.52
CA GLY A 111 -20.33 2.31 3.92
C GLY A 111 -20.62 1.47 5.17
N PRO A 112 -20.57 0.14 5.10
CA PRO A 112 -20.94 -0.74 6.21
C PRO A 112 -19.96 -0.65 7.40
N LEU A 113 -18.68 -0.33 7.19
CA LEU A 113 -17.68 -0.31 8.26
C LEU A 113 -17.49 1.06 8.93
N LEU A 114 -17.67 2.15 8.20
CA LEU A 114 -17.43 3.52 8.68
C LEU A 114 -18.70 4.39 8.66
N GLY A 115 -19.85 3.86 8.24
CA GLY A 115 -21.11 4.61 8.12
C GLY A 115 -21.07 5.67 7.03
N GLN A 116 -20.16 5.60 6.07
CA GLN A 116 -20.04 6.55 4.99
C GLN A 116 -21.01 6.21 3.85
N TYR A 117 -21.56 7.24 3.20
CA TYR A 117 -22.39 7.01 2.02
C TYR A 117 -21.55 6.55 0.83
N VAL A 118 -21.91 5.40 0.27
CA VAL A 118 -21.28 4.83 -0.93
C VAL A 118 -22.14 5.20 -2.14
N ALA A 119 -21.63 6.04 -3.03
CA ALA A 119 -22.36 6.45 -4.20
C ALA A 119 -22.59 5.29 -5.19
N PRO A 120 -23.72 5.23 -5.92
CA PRO A 120 -23.97 4.17 -6.92
C PRO A 120 -22.84 3.99 -7.95
N ARG A 121 -22.18 5.08 -8.32
CA ARG A 121 -21.01 5.03 -9.22
C ARG A 121 -19.83 4.24 -8.66
N GLN A 122 -19.67 4.20 -7.34
CA GLN A 122 -18.61 3.39 -6.70
C GLN A 122 -18.91 1.91 -6.84
N TRP A 123 -20.18 1.50 -6.74
CA TRP A 123 -20.61 0.13 -7.02
C TRP A 123 -20.37 -0.28 -8.47
N TRP A 124 -20.70 0.59 -9.43
CA TRP A 124 -20.38 0.35 -10.85
C TRP A 124 -18.87 0.23 -11.07
N GLY A 125 -18.09 1.08 -10.43
CA GLY A 125 -16.63 0.99 -10.47
C GLY A 125 -16.11 -0.34 -9.90
N LEU A 126 -16.66 -0.80 -8.77
CA LEU A 126 -16.29 -2.09 -8.19
C LEU A 126 -16.62 -3.25 -9.15
N LEU A 127 -17.84 -3.28 -9.72
CA LEU A 127 -18.24 -4.31 -10.68
C LEU A 127 -17.32 -4.32 -11.90
N LEU A 128 -16.99 -3.16 -12.44
CA LEU A 128 -16.09 -3.03 -13.58
C LEU A 128 -14.67 -3.50 -13.23
N GLY A 129 -14.17 -3.18 -12.03
CA GLY A 129 -12.88 -3.64 -11.53
C GLY A 129 -12.83 -5.15 -11.36
N VAL A 130 -13.86 -5.75 -10.79
CA VAL A 130 -13.98 -7.21 -10.65
C VAL A 130 -14.03 -7.87 -12.04
N ALA A 131 -14.81 -7.33 -12.98
CA ALA A 131 -14.86 -7.84 -14.35
C ALA A 131 -13.46 -7.77 -15.02
N GLY A 132 -12.73 -6.68 -14.83
CA GLY A 132 -11.36 -6.55 -15.34
C GLY A 132 -10.41 -7.62 -14.76
N VAL A 133 -10.47 -7.85 -13.45
CA VAL A 133 -9.68 -8.90 -12.78
C VAL A 133 -10.07 -10.28 -13.33
N MET A 134 -11.35 -10.59 -13.47
CA MET A 134 -11.80 -11.89 -14.00
C MET A 134 -11.29 -12.14 -15.42
N ILE A 135 -11.32 -11.13 -16.28
CA ILE A 135 -10.85 -11.23 -17.68
C ILE A 135 -9.34 -11.47 -17.72
N VAL A 136 -8.55 -10.71 -16.95
CA VAL A 136 -7.08 -10.92 -16.90
C VAL A 136 -6.74 -12.28 -16.32
N THR A 137 -7.40 -12.67 -15.22
CA THR A 137 -7.17 -13.97 -14.57
C THR A 137 -7.52 -15.12 -15.49
N ALA A 138 -8.63 -15.03 -16.25
CA ALA A 138 -8.99 -16.03 -17.24
C ALA A 138 -7.96 -16.10 -18.38
N GLY A 139 -7.49 -14.94 -18.87
CA GLY A 139 -6.44 -14.86 -19.88
C GLY A 139 -5.12 -15.49 -19.41
N ASP A 140 -4.73 -15.22 -18.20
CA ASP A 140 -3.52 -15.77 -17.56
C ASP A 140 -3.66 -17.30 -17.36
N ALA A 141 -4.78 -17.75 -16.80
CA ALA A 141 -5.05 -19.17 -16.55
C ALA A 141 -5.12 -20.02 -17.83
N THR A 142 -5.57 -19.43 -18.94
CA THR A 142 -5.59 -20.12 -20.24
C THR A 142 -4.24 -20.15 -20.94
N SER A 143 -3.37 -19.20 -20.61
CA SER A 143 -2.03 -19.08 -21.21
C SER A 143 -0.94 -19.80 -20.40
N ALA A 144 -1.11 -19.89 -19.08
CA ALA A 144 -0.16 -20.51 -18.17
C ALA A 144 -0.49 -21.98 -17.97
N SER A 145 0.29 -22.86 -18.58
CA SER A 145 0.18 -24.31 -18.36
C SER A 145 0.64 -24.69 -16.95
N GLY A 146 -0.23 -25.35 -16.19
CA GLY A 146 0.14 -25.94 -14.89
C GLY A 146 -0.12 -25.08 -13.63
N VAL A 147 -0.64 -23.87 -13.77
CA VAL A 147 -1.04 -23.06 -12.61
C VAL A 147 -2.41 -23.51 -12.10
N SER A 148 -2.46 -23.94 -10.84
CA SER A 148 -3.72 -24.36 -10.22
C SER A 148 -4.66 -23.16 -10.03
N TRP A 149 -5.96 -23.35 -10.28
CA TRP A 149 -6.96 -22.28 -10.17
C TRP A 149 -7.00 -21.58 -8.80
N TRP A 150 -6.74 -22.32 -7.71
CA TRP A 150 -6.72 -21.76 -6.36
C TRP A 150 -5.55 -20.78 -6.13
N ALA A 151 -4.46 -20.88 -6.92
CA ALA A 151 -3.33 -19.96 -6.82
C ALA A 151 -3.75 -18.51 -7.10
N TYR A 152 -4.77 -18.33 -7.96
CA TYR A 152 -5.34 -17.00 -8.24
C TYR A 152 -6.16 -16.41 -7.07
N LEU A 153 -6.55 -17.22 -6.09
CA LEU A 153 -7.22 -16.73 -4.87
C LEU A 153 -6.21 -16.16 -3.85
N VAL A 154 -4.95 -16.56 -3.94
CA VAL A 154 -3.91 -16.15 -2.97
C VAL A 154 -3.68 -14.63 -2.96
N PRO A 155 -3.58 -13.94 -4.11
CA PRO A 155 -3.42 -12.48 -4.10
C PRO A 155 -4.63 -11.75 -3.50
N PHE A 156 -5.85 -12.29 -3.62
CA PHE A 156 -7.04 -11.72 -2.97
C PHE A 156 -6.92 -11.74 -1.44
N ALA A 157 -6.37 -12.80 -0.85
CA ALA A 157 -6.12 -12.85 0.58
C ALA A 157 -5.14 -11.75 1.02
N GLY A 158 -4.11 -11.49 0.21
CA GLY A 158 -3.19 -10.37 0.42
C GLY A 158 -3.86 -9.00 0.33
N MET A 159 -4.63 -8.79 -0.71
CA MET A 159 -5.40 -7.56 -0.90
C MET A 159 -6.36 -7.33 0.28
N LEU A 160 -7.07 -8.35 0.76
CA LEU A 160 -7.95 -8.25 1.92
C LEU A 160 -7.18 -7.97 3.22
N SER A 161 -5.99 -8.54 3.40
CA SER A 161 -5.09 -8.23 4.52
C SER A 161 -4.71 -6.74 4.52
N LEU A 162 -4.41 -6.19 3.35
CA LEU A 162 -4.09 -4.77 3.19
C LEU A 162 -5.31 -3.87 3.42
N VAL A 163 -6.50 -4.29 2.98
CA VAL A 163 -7.78 -3.62 3.28
C VAL A 163 -8.02 -3.57 4.79
N ALA A 164 -7.85 -4.70 5.49
CA ALA A 164 -8.01 -4.76 6.94
C ALA A 164 -7.03 -3.83 7.67
N ALA A 165 -5.77 -3.79 7.25
CA ALA A 165 -4.77 -2.84 7.77
C ALA A 165 -5.21 -1.38 7.55
N THR A 166 -5.72 -1.05 6.38
CA THR A 166 -6.20 0.30 6.03
C THR A 166 -7.36 0.74 6.94
N PHE A 167 -8.33 -0.15 7.22
CA PHE A 167 -9.42 0.15 8.15
C PHE A 167 -8.95 0.25 9.60
N LEU A 168 -8.00 -0.57 10.01
CA LEU A 168 -7.43 -0.49 11.35
C LEU A 168 -6.67 0.83 11.55
N GLU A 169 -5.93 1.30 10.54
CA GLU A 169 -5.25 2.60 10.54
C GLU A 169 -6.26 3.75 10.62
N SER A 170 -7.31 3.72 9.80
CA SER A 170 -8.29 4.81 9.70
C SER A 170 -9.14 5.01 10.96
N ARG A 171 -9.40 3.95 11.73
CA ARG A 171 -10.25 4.00 12.93
C ARG A 171 -9.62 4.67 14.14
N SER A 172 -8.32 4.83 14.16
CA SER A 172 -7.62 5.42 15.30
C SER A 172 -6.38 6.14 14.81
N PRO A 173 -6.51 7.34 14.25
CA PRO A 173 -5.38 8.14 13.87
C PRO A 173 -4.52 8.39 15.13
N THR A 174 -3.31 7.84 15.14
CA THR A 174 -2.31 8.17 16.15
C THR A 174 -1.28 9.03 15.47
N ASP A 175 -0.83 10.09 16.15
CA ASP A 175 0.31 10.91 15.72
C ASP A 175 1.65 10.13 15.84
N THR A 176 1.64 8.85 15.41
CA THR A 176 2.88 8.08 15.40
C THR A 176 3.75 8.58 14.25
N ASP A 177 4.99 8.90 14.56
CA ASP A 177 5.97 9.31 13.56
C ASP A 177 6.07 8.24 12.46
N PRO A 178 5.99 8.60 11.17
CA PRO A 178 6.03 7.63 10.07
C PRO A 178 7.29 6.75 10.05
N VAL A 179 8.43 7.27 10.52
CA VAL A 179 9.67 6.49 10.62
C VAL A 179 9.57 5.44 11.71
N VAL A 180 8.92 5.77 12.83
CA VAL A 180 8.65 4.81 13.92
C VAL A 180 7.70 3.72 13.43
N SER A 181 6.59 4.09 12.79
CA SER A 181 5.64 3.13 12.20
C SER A 181 6.34 2.19 11.22
N MET A 182 7.12 2.73 10.28
CA MET A 182 7.87 1.94 9.30
C MET A 182 8.88 0.99 9.98
N THR A 183 9.57 1.46 11.02
CA THR A 183 10.52 0.63 11.77
C THR A 183 9.81 -0.52 12.47
N VAL A 184 8.68 -0.27 13.14
CA VAL A 184 7.88 -1.31 13.79
C VAL A 184 7.32 -2.30 12.76
N HIS A 185 6.80 -1.82 11.63
CA HIS A 185 6.28 -2.70 10.57
C HIS A 185 7.38 -3.60 9.99
N CYS A 186 8.54 -3.04 9.66
CA CYS A 186 9.66 -3.82 9.12
C CYS A 186 10.23 -4.81 10.15
N ALA A 187 10.33 -4.42 11.43
CA ALA A 187 10.77 -5.32 12.49
C ALA A 187 9.77 -6.46 12.71
N THR A 188 8.46 -6.16 12.74
CA THR A 188 7.39 -7.16 12.82
C THR A 188 7.50 -8.16 11.68
N SER A 189 7.64 -7.65 10.45
CA SER A 189 7.76 -8.51 9.25
C SER A 189 9.02 -9.34 9.27
N ALA A 190 10.16 -8.79 9.69
CA ALA A 190 11.42 -9.54 9.82
C ALA A 190 11.28 -10.69 10.83
N VAL A 191 10.67 -10.43 11.99
CA VAL A 191 10.44 -11.47 13.02
C VAL A 191 9.49 -12.55 12.49
N LEU A 192 8.34 -12.16 11.92
CA LEU A 192 7.35 -13.12 11.45
C LEU A 192 7.86 -13.94 10.26
N PHE A 193 8.50 -13.32 9.27
CA PHE A 193 9.07 -14.06 8.13
C PHE A 193 10.19 -15.00 8.57
N THR A 194 11.07 -14.55 9.47
CA THR A 194 12.15 -15.42 9.99
C THR A 194 11.58 -16.61 10.78
N ALA A 195 10.57 -16.37 11.62
CA ALA A 195 9.91 -17.43 12.37
C ALA A 195 9.22 -18.45 11.44
N LEU A 196 8.44 -17.96 10.46
CA LEU A 196 7.78 -18.81 9.47
C LEU A 196 8.79 -19.58 8.62
N ALA A 197 9.86 -18.92 8.18
CA ALA A 197 10.95 -19.57 7.43
C ALA A 197 11.67 -20.65 8.27
N ALA A 198 11.89 -20.40 9.56
CA ALA A 198 12.49 -21.36 10.47
C ALA A 198 11.59 -22.60 10.64
N CYS A 199 10.28 -22.40 10.84
CA CYS A 199 9.31 -23.49 10.93
C CYS A 199 9.21 -24.31 9.63
N ALA A 200 9.41 -23.67 8.47
CA ALA A 200 9.37 -24.32 7.16
C ALA A 200 10.73 -24.86 6.68
N GLY A 201 11.81 -24.68 7.46
CA GLY A 201 13.16 -25.07 7.04
C GLY A 201 13.72 -24.24 5.87
N GLN A 202 13.23 -23.01 5.68
CA GLN A 202 13.52 -22.14 4.54
C GLN A 202 14.34 -20.88 4.91
N VAL A 203 15.12 -20.92 5.98
CA VAL A 203 15.92 -19.77 6.44
C VAL A 203 17.18 -19.57 5.58
N SER A 204 17.80 -20.65 5.14
CA SER A 204 19.10 -20.59 4.46
C SER A 204 18.98 -20.00 3.06
N PRO A 205 19.70 -18.92 2.75
CA PRO A 205 19.67 -18.33 1.42
C PRO A 205 20.51 -19.19 0.47
N PRO A 206 20.11 -19.28 -0.81
CA PRO A 206 20.97 -19.90 -1.81
C PRO A 206 22.21 -19.04 -2.04
N PRO A 207 23.39 -19.65 -2.37
CA PRO A 207 24.63 -18.92 -2.57
C PRO A 207 24.73 -18.28 -3.97
N THR A 208 23.60 -18.12 -4.67
CA THR A 208 23.54 -17.60 -6.04
C THR A 208 23.57 -16.07 -6.07
N ALA A 209 24.29 -15.50 -7.03
CA ALA A 209 24.33 -14.05 -7.21
C ALA A 209 22.95 -13.49 -7.60
N SER A 210 22.13 -14.24 -8.36
CA SER A 210 20.78 -13.89 -8.76
C SER A 210 19.85 -13.67 -7.57
N PHE A 211 19.93 -14.55 -6.56
CA PHE A 211 19.18 -14.38 -5.30
C PHE A 211 19.54 -13.05 -4.61
N TRP A 212 20.83 -12.79 -4.40
CA TRP A 212 21.26 -11.59 -3.71
C TRP A 212 20.98 -10.33 -4.52
N TRP A 213 21.01 -10.43 -5.85
CA TRP A 213 20.56 -9.34 -6.72
C TRP A 213 19.08 -9.05 -6.56
N SER A 214 18.23 -10.08 -6.50
CA SER A 214 16.78 -9.89 -6.26
C SER A 214 16.50 -9.25 -4.90
N VAL A 215 17.21 -9.66 -3.84
CA VAL A 215 17.10 -9.05 -2.51
C VAL A 215 17.54 -7.59 -2.52
N ALA A 216 18.70 -7.29 -3.12
CA ALA A 216 19.20 -5.91 -3.25
C ALA A 216 18.24 -5.03 -4.07
N TRP A 217 17.71 -5.55 -5.16
CA TRP A 217 16.66 -4.92 -5.97
C TRP A 217 15.43 -4.55 -5.13
N LEU A 218 14.91 -5.50 -4.35
CA LEU A 218 13.73 -5.30 -3.50
C LEU A 218 13.97 -4.27 -2.40
N ILE A 219 15.14 -4.30 -1.78
CA ILE A 219 15.51 -3.32 -0.75
C ILE A 219 15.66 -1.93 -1.36
N ALA A 220 16.45 -1.80 -2.43
CA ALA A 220 16.79 -0.50 -3.01
C ALA A 220 15.60 0.13 -3.75
N LEU A 221 15.00 -0.59 -4.70
CA LEU A 221 13.97 -0.02 -5.56
C LEU A 221 12.59 -0.09 -4.91
N SER A 222 12.16 -1.27 -4.47
CA SER A 222 10.79 -1.43 -3.95
C SER A 222 10.64 -0.80 -2.57
N THR A 223 11.61 -0.96 -1.66
CA THR A 223 11.48 -0.42 -0.31
C THR A 223 11.93 1.04 -0.26
N PHE A 224 13.20 1.36 -0.47
CA PHE A 224 13.66 2.75 -0.36
C PHE A 224 13.12 3.64 -1.49
N GLY A 225 13.17 3.16 -2.73
CA GLY A 225 12.61 3.89 -3.89
C GLY A 225 11.10 4.03 -3.76
N GLY A 226 10.37 2.93 -3.58
CA GLY A 226 8.92 2.91 -3.51
C GLY A 226 8.38 3.77 -2.36
N TYR A 227 8.74 3.49 -1.11
CA TYR A 227 8.26 4.26 0.04
C TYR A 227 8.81 5.69 0.08
N GLY A 228 10.07 5.90 -0.30
CA GLY A 228 10.65 7.24 -0.35
C GLY A 228 9.92 8.15 -1.34
N LEU A 229 9.66 7.65 -2.54
CA LEU A 229 8.91 8.37 -3.57
C LEU A 229 7.42 8.51 -3.20
N TYR A 230 6.82 7.50 -2.56
CA TYR A 230 5.46 7.59 -2.02
C TYR A 230 5.29 8.82 -1.13
N TRP A 231 6.16 8.97 -0.12
CA TRP A 231 6.12 10.11 0.80
C TRP A 231 6.40 11.44 0.11
N LEU A 232 7.34 11.44 -0.85
CA LEU A 232 7.67 12.64 -1.61
C LEU A 232 6.49 13.09 -2.49
N VAL A 233 5.85 12.16 -3.19
CA VAL A 233 4.65 12.43 -4.02
C VAL A 233 3.49 12.86 -3.14
N LEU A 234 3.27 12.16 -2.01
CA LEU A 234 2.21 12.48 -1.06
C LEU A 234 2.32 13.92 -0.55
N ARG A 235 3.52 14.32 -0.10
CA ARG A 235 3.78 15.68 0.39
C ARG A 235 3.63 16.76 -0.70
N ARG A 236 4.04 16.47 -1.94
CA ARG A 236 4.02 17.45 -3.03
C ARG A 236 2.68 17.53 -3.77
N SER A 237 1.91 16.47 -3.79
CA SER A 237 0.79 16.33 -4.72
C SER A 237 -0.50 15.83 -4.09
N GLY A 238 -0.45 15.42 -2.82
CA GLY A 238 -1.60 14.95 -2.06
C GLY A 238 -2.02 13.51 -2.36
N VAL A 239 -2.90 12.97 -1.51
CA VAL A 239 -3.35 11.57 -1.51
C VAL A 239 -4.02 11.18 -2.84
N THR A 240 -4.84 12.06 -3.41
CA THR A 240 -5.58 11.77 -4.66
C THR A 240 -4.64 11.44 -5.83
N ARG A 241 -3.51 12.16 -5.93
CA ARG A 241 -2.52 11.90 -7.00
C ARG A 241 -1.72 10.64 -6.75
N VAL A 242 -1.35 10.35 -5.50
CA VAL A 242 -0.71 9.08 -5.15
C VAL A 242 -1.60 7.93 -5.58
N ASN A 243 -2.86 7.93 -5.15
CA ASN A 243 -3.81 6.89 -5.51
C ASN A 243 -3.95 6.74 -7.03
N ALA A 244 -4.08 7.85 -7.77
CA ALA A 244 -4.15 7.80 -9.24
C ALA A 244 -2.91 7.16 -9.87
N LEU A 245 -1.71 7.39 -9.32
CA LEU A 245 -0.48 6.77 -9.80
C LEU A 245 -0.40 5.28 -9.44
N MET A 246 -0.93 4.89 -8.27
CA MET A 246 -0.95 3.48 -7.86
C MET A 246 -1.72 2.59 -8.84
N PHE A 247 -2.71 3.13 -9.55
CA PHE A 247 -3.43 2.38 -10.58
C PHE A 247 -2.63 2.10 -11.85
N LEU A 248 -1.63 2.91 -12.12
CA LEU A 248 -0.72 2.65 -13.24
C LEU A 248 0.25 1.49 -12.95
N MET A 249 0.30 1.01 -11.71
CA MET A 249 1.18 -0.10 -11.34
C MET A 249 0.82 -1.38 -12.07
N ALA A 250 -0.47 -1.73 -12.16
CA ALA A 250 -0.90 -2.97 -12.80
C ALA A 250 -0.49 -3.05 -14.27
N PRO A 251 -0.80 -2.06 -15.14
CA PRO A 251 -0.35 -2.09 -16.52
C PRO A 251 1.17 -2.02 -16.65
N VAL A 252 1.85 -1.23 -15.83
CA VAL A 252 3.31 -1.13 -15.84
C VAL A 252 3.95 -2.47 -15.44
N THR A 253 3.44 -3.11 -14.39
CA THR A 253 3.91 -4.43 -13.94
C THR A 253 3.66 -5.50 -14.99
N ALA A 254 2.49 -5.50 -15.63
CA ALA A 254 2.16 -6.47 -16.67
C ALA A 254 3.08 -6.33 -17.90
N ILE A 255 3.32 -5.09 -18.36
CA ILE A 255 4.26 -4.84 -19.45
C ILE A 255 5.68 -5.26 -19.06
N TRP A 256 6.10 -4.93 -17.85
CA TRP A 256 7.43 -5.26 -17.34
C TRP A 256 7.61 -6.77 -17.20
N GLY A 257 6.60 -7.48 -16.66
CA GLY A 257 6.58 -8.95 -16.58
C GLY A 257 6.65 -9.62 -17.94
N ALA A 258 5.91 -9.10 -18.92
CA ALA A 258 5.95 -9.59 -20.29
C ALA A 258 7.34 -9.41 -20.93
N VAL A 259 7.96 -8.25 -20.74
CA VAL A 259 9.28 -7.94 -21.34
C VAL A 259 10.41 -8.73 -20.67
N MET A 260 10.40 -8.85 -19.33
CA MET A 260 11.51 -9.50 -18.60
C MET A 260 11.38 -11.00 -18.50
N PHE A 261 10.15 -11.51 -18.38
CA PHE A 261 9.91 -12.93 -18.07
C PHE A 261 9.10 -13.66 -19.14
N GLY A 262 8.70 -12.96 -20.23
CA GLY A 262 7.85 -13.54 -21.27
C GLY A 262 6.45 -13.89 -20.74
N GLU A 263 5.96 -13.19 -19.72
CA GLU A 263 4.61 -13.43 -19.20
C GLU A 263 3.56 -13.11 -20.27
N PRO A 264 2.41 -13.83 -20.28
CA PRO A 264 1.41 -13.65 -21.31
C PRO A 264 0.80 -12.24 -21.24
N PHE A 265 0.93 -11.50 -22.35
CA PHE A 265 0.33 -10.18 -22.52
C PHE A 265 -0.52 -10.19 -23.80
N GLY A 266 -1.74 -10.73 -23.66
CA GLY A 266 -2.68 -10.84 -24.77
C GLY A 266 -3.77 -9.77 -24.74
N ILE A 267 -4.71 -9.89 -25.68
CA ILE A 267 -5.87 -8.98 -25.76
C ILE A 267 -6.72 -8.99 -24.48
N LEU A 268 -6.87 -10.15 -23.83
CA LEU A 268 -7.61 -10.26 -22.57
C LEU A 268 -6.91 -9.48 -21.44
N THR A 269 -5.58 -9.57 -21.36
CA THR A 269 -4.79 -8.79 -20.41
C THR A 269 -4.97 -7.29 -20.65
N ALA A 270 -4.85 -6.83 -21.89
CA ALA A 270 -5.04 -5.42 -22.25
C ALA A 270 -6.46 -4.93 -21.92
N LEU A 271 -7.49 -5.69 -22.29
CA LEU A 271 -8.90 -5.35 -22.02
C LEU A 271 -9.18 -5.28 -20.50
N GLY A 272 -8.73 -6.27 -19.74
CA GLY A 272 -8.95 -6.27 -18.29
C GLY A 272 -8.21 -5.15 -17.56
N LEU A 273 -7.00 -4.79 -18.00
CA LEU A 273 -6.28 -3.63 -17.48
C LEU A 273 -6.99 -2.32 -17.79
N LEU A 274 -7.52 -2.15 -19.00
CA LEU A 274 -8.32 -0.98 -19.38
C LEU A 274 -9.61 -0.87 -18.56
N LEU A 275 -10.30 -2.00 -18.32
CA LEU A 275 -11.46 -2.03 -17.44
C LEU A 275 -11.10 -1.66 -16.00
N GLY A 276 -10.00 -2.17 -15.47
CA GLY A 276 -9.50 -1.82 -14.15
C GLY A 276 -9.20 -0.32 -14.03
N LEU A 277 -8.50 0.25 -15.01
CA LEU A 277 -8.25 1.71 -15.06
C LEU A 277 -9.55 2.51 -15.14
N GLY A 278 -10.51 2.07 -15.98
CA GLY A 278 -11.83 2.69 -16.10
C GLY A 278 -12.63 2.64 -14.79
N ALA A 279 -12.60 1.51 -14.09
CA ALA A 279 -13.23 1.32 -12.79
C ALA A 279 -12.78 2.39 -11.78
N VAL A 280 -11.50 2.58 -11.74
CA VAL A 280 -10.86 3.53 -10.84
C VAL A 280 -11.23 4.97 -11.18
N VAL A 281 -11.11 5.37 -12.44
CA VAL A 281 -11.53 6.71 -12.88
C VAL A 281 -12.99 6.96 -12.50
N LEU A 282 -13.86 5.95 -12.65
CA LEU A 282 -15.25 6.04 -12.28
C LEU A 282 -15.46 6.28 -10.78
N VAL A 283 -14.75 5.52 -9.93
CA VAL A 283 -14.84 5.65 -8.46
C VAL A 283 -14.32 7.01 -7.99
N PHE A 284 -13.16 7.44 -8.49
CA PHE A 284 -12.56 8.71 -8.03
C PHE A 284 -13.33 9.96 -8.53
N ARG A 285 -13.94 9.90 -9.71
CA ARG A 285 -14.83 10.99 -10.17
C ARG A 285 -16.13 11.05 -9.38
N ALA A 286 -16.52 9.97 -8.71
CA ALA A 286 -17.72 9.89 -7.89
C ALA A 286 -17.54 10.45 -6.46
N GLN A 287 -16.31 10.60 -5.99
CA GLN A 287 -16.09 11.25 -4.70
C GLN A 287 -16.43 12.74 -4.82
N PRO A 288 -17.36 13.28 -3.99
CA PRO A 288 -17.57 14.71 -3.93
C PRO A 288 -16.22 15.35 -3.61
N ARG A 289 -15.81 16.34 -4.40
CA ARG A 289 -14.70 17.21 -4.01
C ARG A 289 -15.03 17.71 -2.62
N GLY A 290 -14.30 17.28 -1.61
CA GLY A 290 -14.53 17.70 -0.22
C GLY A 290 -14.71 19.21 -0.24
N ARG A 291 -15.85 19.70 0.26
CA ARG A 291 -16.00 21.10 0.63
C ARG A 291 -14.76 21.39 1.47
N GLY A 292 -13.96 22.31 0.98
CA GLY A 292 -12.80 22.80 1.72
C GLY A 292 -13.20 22.99 3.16
N ALA A 293 -12.32 22.60 4.08
CA ALA A 293 -12.48 22.81 5.49
C ALA A 293 -13.18 24.15 5.67
N GLY A 294 -14.42 24.11 6.18
CA GLY A 294 -15.22 25.29 6.36
C GLY A 294 -14.34 26.30 7.08
N THR A 295 -14.14 27.45 6.45
CA THR A 295 -13.80 28.65 7.16
C THR A 295 -14.77 28.70 8.35
N VAL A 296 -14.26 28.47 9.53
CA VAL A 296 -14.95 28.82 10.77
C VAL A 296 -15.43 30.24 10.54
N PRO A 297 -16.73 30.53 10.62
CA PRO A 297 -17.17 31.90 10.61
C PRO A 297 -16.52 32.52 11.84
N THR A 298 -15.59 33.41 11.63
CA THR A 298 -15.19 34.39 12.63
C THR A 298 -16.42 35.21 12.89
N ASP A 299 -17.17 34.84 13.91
CA ASP A 299 -18.22 35.65 14.48
C ASP A 299 -17.53 36.87 15.12
N GLU A 300 -17.26 37.83 14.25
CA GLU A 300 -16.75 39.15 14.60
C GLU A 300 -17.92 40.02 15.01
N GLN A 301 -18.50 39.72 16.16
CA GLN A 301 -19.33 40.62 16.91
C GLN A 301 -19.07 40.39 18.40
N SER A 302 -17.91 40.87 18.84
CA SER A 302 -17.75 41.26 20.24
C SER A 302 -18.53 42.54 20.43
N PRO A 303 -19.51 42.63 21.34
CA PRO A 303 -20.14 43.89 21.68
C PRO A 303 -19.11 44.81 22.33
N GLU A 304 -19.03 46.05 21.82
CA GLU A 304 -18.26 47.11 22.44
C GLU A 304 -18.66 47.28 23.93
N PRO A 305 -17.70 47.50 24.84
CA PRO A 305 -18.04 47.83 26.22
C PRO A 305 -18.64 49.25 26.28
N GLU A 306 -19.90 49.30 26.66
CA GLU A 306 -20.67 50.50 26.95
C GLU A 306 -19.93 51.32 28.04
N VAL A 307 -19.39 52.46 27.64
CA VAL A 307 -18.78 53.45 28.54
C VAL A 307 -19.86 54.10 29.37
N VAL A 308 -20.09 53.57 30.57
CA VAL A 308 -20.92 54.26 31.59
C VAL A 308 -20.19 55.54 32.06
N ARG A 309 -20.60 56.67 31.54
CA ARG A 309 -20.28 58.02 32.08
C ARG A 309 -21.03 58.17 33.40
N GLY A 310 -20.40 57.82 34.49
CA GLY A 310 -20.85 58.20 35.83
C GLY A 310 -20.44 59.62 36.13
N SER A 311 -21.45 60.48 36.18
CA SER A 311 -21.35 61.88 36.59
C SER A 311 -20.88 62.04 38.06
N ALA A 312 -19.84 62.79 38.22
CA ALA A 312 -19.41 63.32 39.53
C ALA A 312 -20.49 64.27 40.09
N ARG A 313 -20.92 64.04 41.31
CA ARG A 313 -21.40 65.13 42.18
C ARG A 313 -20.84 64.96 43.59
N LEU A 314 -20.08 65.96 43.91
CA LEU A 314 -19.71 66.46 45.24
C LEU A 314 -20.76 66.25 46.35
N ARG A 315 -20.32 65.91 47.53
CA ARG A 315 -20.54 66.69 48.74
C ARG A 315 -19.93 65.99 49.97
N ARG A 316 -19.08 66.76 50.59
CA ARG A 316 -18.62 66.92 52.01
C ARG A 316 -17.84 65.75 52.63
#